data_a7b089e457fb25ab674662f846b66ebb
#
_entry.id   a7b089e457fb25ab674662f846b66ebb
#
_cell.length_a   1.000
_cell.length_b   1.000
_cell.length_c   1.000
_cell.angle_alpha   90.00
_cell.angle_beta   90.00
_cell.angle_gamma   90.00
#
_symmetry.space_group_name_H-M   'P 1'
#
loop_
_entity.id
_entity.type
_entity.pdbx_description
1 polymer ?
#
loop_
_entity_poly.entity_id
_entity_poly.type
_entity_poly.pdbx_seq_one_letter_code
_entity_poly.pdbx_strand_id
1 'polypeptide(L)'
;MWKRFRVAQIDYRKHGLSSEFESYFAAEDILQQLNRILDSPDFNGTKQQRAFLTYVVSQTMAGNSENVKGYTVATQVFGRNEDFDQAIDPIVSIQANKLRRALERYYLLSGREDEILIEIPLGTYVPVFRKRITAAEIQAFQAGEDPGNCLEDSWPKVLIQPFRNLTNSPDKQYLGSGFATALASEISRFQSFCVLRYGPEGRNKRSADIAARFVVEGDIWEDETGLKLVVNLVDVKQNRQIWSDTQWFRGDLTQIIAYQGEVAAIVGAKVAGEEGIISRILSSESRNKQPTQMQTYEAILQYHEYEQTLSPQNFLRAFNALEYARTKEPECGQVLTFLARLHANIFSLEIPGFDIDESEAKALRYAERGARQNPDNQSAITSLAYVRMLHGDIPAARRDIDVAFRQNPNSLYLMDGIGYIMTLLGEWERGPALIRKVIRLNPFYKRVVHYALWADCLRQQNFEKAWLETTGLRRPDIFWYPLTKATSLGLLGRIGEGKRYATELLQLKPDFRERGRRLLGRYIKFDDIADRVIEGLDKVGVTID
;
A
#
# COMPACT_ATOMS: atom_id res chain seq x y z
N MET A 1 34.84 -31.38 -2.80
CA MET A 1 34.73 -32.50 -1.82
C MET A 1 33.53 -32.20 -0.91
N TRP A 2 32.33 -32.58 -1.34
CA TRP A 2 31.08 -32.29 -0.63
C TRP A 2 30.69 -33.52 0.15
N LYS A 3 30.87 -33.49 1.49
CA LYS A 3 30.38 -34.57 2.36
C LYS A 3 28.85 -34.45 2.49
N ARG A 4 28.19 -35.55 2.19
CA ARG A 4 26.76 -35.81 2.38
C ARG A 4 26.36 -35.51 3.82
N PHE A 5 25.50 -34.53 4.02
CA PHE A 5 24.78 -34.39 5.28
C PHE A 5 23.58 -35.35 5.25
N ARG A 6 23.61 -36.34 6.12
CA ARG A 6 22.43 -37.16 6.42
C ARG A 6 21.45 -36.30 7.23
N VAL A 7 20.26 -36.14 6.72
CA VAL A 7 19.14 -35.57 7.45
C VAL A 7 18.78 -36.54 8.58
N ALA A 8 18.99 -36.14 9.84
CA ALA A 8 18.49 -36.86 10.99
C ALA A 8 16.98 -36.64 11.05
N GLN A 9 16.20 -37.74 11.10
CA GLN A 9 14.79 -37.69 11.44
C GLN A 9 14.64 -37.09 12.86
N ILE A 10 14.14 -35.86 12.93
CA ILE A 10 13.85 -35.21 14.22
C ILE A 10 12.41 -35.57 14.60
N ASP A 11 12.27 -36.20 15.74
CA ASP A 11 10.99 -36.53 16.36
C ASP A 11 10.38 -35.27 16.99
N TYR A 12 9.45 -34.66 16.29
CA TYR A 12 8.81 -33.37 16.62
C TYR A 12 7.94 -33.36 17.88
N ARG A 13 7.76 -34.51 18.56
CA ARG A 13 6.86 -34.65 19.72
C ARG A 13 7.53 -34.34 21.07
N LYS A 14 8.81 -34.06 21.14
CA LYS A 14 9.57 -33.96 22.39
C LYS A 14 9.91 -32.54 22.91
N HIS A 15 9.67 -31.50 22.15
CA HIS A 15 9.91 -30.14 22.62
C HIS A 15 8.64 -29.30 22.43
N GLY A 16 7.94 -29.08 23.57
CA GLY A 16 6.69 -28.34 23.70
C GLY A 16 6.76 -26.91 23.15
N LEU A 17 6.76 -26.77 21.83
CA LEU A 17 6.56 -25.52 21.13
C LEU A 17 5.12 -25.49 20.61
N SER A 18 4.44 -24.40 20.95
CA SER A 18 3.05 -24.09 20.61
C SER A 18 2.72 -24.35 19.14
N SER A 19 1.56 -24.89 18.90
CA SER A 19 0.93 -25.41 17.70
C SER A 19 0.65 -24.39 16.56
N GLU A 20 1.53 -23.44 16.27
CA GLU A 20 1.29 -22.42 15.25
C GLU A 20 2.17 -22.53 13.99
N PHE A 21 3.01 -23.56 13.88
CA PHE A 21 3.83 -23.83 12.69
C PHE A 21 3.55 -25.22 12.10
N GLU A 22 2.32 -25.48 11.70
CA GLU A 22 2.08 -26.53 10.71
C GLU A 22 2.52 -25.96 9.35
N SER A 23 3.71 -26.36 8.88
CA SER A 23 4.15 -26.04 7.52
C SER A 23 3.25 -26.81 6.55
N TYR A 24 2.47 -26.11 5.75
CA TYR A 24 1.65 -26.66 4.67
C TYR A 24 2.49 -27.37 3.57
N PHE A 25 3.81 -27.36 3.66
CA PHE A 25 4.72 -27.91 2.67
C PHE A 25 5.65 -28.94 3.32
N ALA A 26 5.91 -30.03 2.60
CA ALA A 26 6.98 -30.92 2.98
C ALA A 26 8.33 -30.21 2.87
N ALA A 27 9.26 -30.55 3.76
CA ALA A 27 10.61 -29.96 3.75
C ALA A 27 11.30 -30.11 2.39
N GLU A 28 11.02 -31.21 1.70
CA GLU A 28 11.55 -31.51 0.36
C GLU A 28 11.06 -30.53 -0.69
N ASP A 29 9.80 -30.10 -0.63
CA ASP A 29 9.20 -29.15 -1.57
C ASP A 29 9.83 -27.73 -1.43
N ILE A 30 10.07 -27.31 -0.18
CA ILE A 30 10.75 -26.04 0.09
C ILE A 30 12.19 -26.06 -0.43
N LEU A 31 12.90 -27.16 -0.24
CA LEU A 31 14.27 -27.33 -0.75
C LEU A 31 14.30 -27.36 -2.27
N GLN A 32 13.33 -28.02 -2.91
CA GLN A 32 13.21 -28.03 -4.35
C GLN A 32 12.97 -26.62 -4.89
N GLN A 33 12.09 -25.86 -4.23
CA GLN A 33 11.84 -24.46 -4.59
C GLN A 33 13.07 -23.58 -4.40
N LEU A 34 13.81 -23.75 -3.29
CA LEU A 34 15.07 -23.05 -3.07
C LEU A 34 16.07 -23.32 -4.21
N ASN A 35 16.22 -24.59 -4.63
CA ASN A 35 17.12 -24.94 -5.71
C ASN A 35 16.67 -24.33 -7.04
N ARG A 36 15.36 -24.32 -7.36
CA ARG A 36 14.84 -23.64 -8.56
C ARG A 36 15.23 -22.16 -8.58
N ILE A 37 15.08 -21.47 -7.44
CA ILE A 37 15.49 -20.06 -7.32
C ILE A 37 16.99 -19.92 -7.57
N LEU A 38 17.81 -20.73 -6.89
CA LEU A 38 19.27 -20.63 -6.97
C LEU A 38 19.81 -20.95 -8.36
N ASP A 39 19.19 -21.85 -9.11
CA ASP A 39 19.63 -22.27 -10.45
C ASP A 39 19.08 -21.33 -11.56
N SER A 40 18.13 -20.48 -11.24
CA SER A 40 17.53 -19.59 -12.24
C SER A 40 18.45 -18.44 -12.63
N PRO A 41 18.58 -18.13 -13.95
CA PRO A 41 19.28 -16.95 -14.44
C PRO A 41 18.60 -15.64 -14.02
N ASP A 42 17.27 -15.68 -13.75
CA ASP A 42 16.51 -14.51 -13.34
C ASP A 42 16.66 -14.18 -11.84
N PHE A 43 17.14 -15.14 -11.05
CA PHE A 43 17.64 -14.85 -9.70
C PHE A 43 19.03 -14.23 -9.79
N ASN A 44 19.06 -12.94 -10.03
CA ASN A 44 20.25 -12.12 -10.24
C ASN A 44 21.06 -11.88 -8.95
N GLY A 45 21.10 -12.87 -8.06
CA GLY A 45 21.79 -12.81 -6.78
C GLY A 45 23.28 -13.12 -6.88
N THR A 46 24.11 -12.36 -6.16
CA THR A 46 25.55 -12.63 -6.01
C THR A 46 25.77 -13.95 -5.24
N LYS A 47 27.02 -14.47 -5.28
CA LYS A 47 27.39 -15.67 -4.51
C LYS A 47 27.07 -15.52 -3.01
N GLN A 48 27.26 -14.33 -2.44
CA GLN A 48 26.93 -14.04 -1.04
C GLN A 48 25.42 -14.02 -0.80
N GLN A 49 24.62 -13.49 -1.73
CA GLN A 49 23.17 -13.49 -1.60
C GLN A 49 22.57 -14.89 -1.73
N ARG A 50 23.14 -15.73 -2.61
CA ARG A 50 22.77 -17.15 -2.70
C ARG A 50 23.09 -17.89 -1.39
N ALA A 51 24.28 -17.68 -0.82
CA ALA A 51 24.63 -18.23 0.47
C ALA A 51 23.71 -17.72 1.60
N PHE A 52 23.32 -16.45 1.56
CA PHE A 52 22.42 -15.86 2.54
C PHE A 52 21.03 -16.52 2.46
N LEU A 53 20.45 -16.63 1.26
CA LEU A 53 19.15 -17.29 1.09
C LEU A 53 19.20 -18.75 1.58
N THR A 54 20.23 -19.49 1.17
CA THR A 54 20.41 -20.88 1.59
C THR A 54 20.51 -21.00 3.10
N TYR A 55 21.28 -20.13 3.75
CA TYR A 55 21.47 -20.13 5.20
C TYR A 55 20.13 -19.90 5.94
N VAL A 56 19.42 -18.83 5.61
CA VAL A 56 18.18 -18.49 6.34
C VAL A 56 17.06 -19.49 6.12
N VAL A 57 16.93 -20.04 4.91
CA VAL A 57 15.97 -21.12 4.62
C VAL A 57 16.32 -22.37 5.40
N SER A 58 17.59 -22.80 5.39
CA SER A 58 18.03 -24.00 6.11
C SER A 58 17.86 -23.87 7.63
N GLN A 59 18.17 -22.72 8.21
CA GLN A 59 17.98 -22.48 9.64
C GLN A 59 16.50 -22.48 10.03
N THR A 60 15.65 -21.87 9.22
CA THR A 60 14.21 -21.84 9.47
C THR A 60 13.59 -23.24 9.38
N MET A 61 13.99 -24.02 8.38
CA MET A 61 13.54 -25.40 8.24
C MET A 61 14.02 -26.32 9.36
N ALA A 62 15.21 -26.03 9.93
CA ALA A 62 15.73 -26.75 11.10
C ALA A 62 15.08 -26.35 12.43
N GLY A 63 14.10 -25.44 12.42
CA GLY A 63 13.43 -24.93 13.62
C GLY A 63 14.25 -23.88 14.39
N ASN A 64 15.36 -23.40 13.81
CA ASN A 64 16.29 -22.46 14.44
C ASN A 64 16.02 -21.00 14.04
N SER A 65 14.78 -20.63 13.77
CA SER A 65 14.39 -19.29 13.31
C SER A 65 14.81 -18.17 14.27
N GLU A 66 14.84 -18.45 15.57
CA GLU A 66 15.30 -17.51 16.60
C GLU A 66 16.78 -17.13 16.47
N ASN A 67 17.58 -17.98 15.82
CA ASN A 67 18.99 -17.76 15.55
C ASN A 67 19.25 -16.98 14.26
N VAL A 68 18.23 -16.72 13.44
CA VAL A 68 18.34 -15.94 12.21
C VAL A 68 18.29 -14.44 12.54
N LYS A 69 19.39 -13.92 13.10
CA LYS A 69 19.57 -12.52 13.48
C LYS A 69 20.67 -11.87 12.65
N GLY A 70 20.71 -10.53 12.64
CA GLY A 70 21.74 -9.79 11.89
C GLY A 70 23.17 -10.21 12.25
N TYR A 71 23.46 -10.41 13.54
CA TYR A 71 24.77 -10.86 14.01
C TYR A 71 25.15 -12.25 13.47
N THR A 72 24.25 -13.23 13.56
CA THR A 72 24.53 -14.59 13.11
C THR A 72 24.68 -14.66 11.59
N VAL A 73 23.89 -13.89 10.84
CA VAL A 73 24.02 -13.78 9.38
C VAL A 73 25.34 -13.11 9.01
N ALA A 74 25.75 -12.04 9.72
CA ALA A 74 27.02 -11.35 9.48
C ALA A 74 28.22 -12.28 9.65
N THR A 75 28.25 -13.05 10.74
CA THR A 75 29.38 -13.95 11.06
C THR A 75 29.37 -15.21 10.21
N GLN A 76 28.23 -15.87 10.03
CA GLN A 76 28.15 -17.17 9.35
C GLN A 76 28.10 -17.06 7.81
N VAL A 77 27.58 -15.96 7.27
CA VAL A 77 27.39 -15.78 5.82
C VAL A 77 28.38 -14.79 5.23
N PHE A 78 28.60 -13.66 5.92
CA PHE A 78 29.44 -12.57 5.41
C PHE A 78 30.86 -12.55 5.98
N GLY A 79 31.22 -13.52 6.84
CA GLY A 79 32.57 -13.67 7.39
C GLY A 79 33.01 -12.49 8.26
N ARG A 80 32.08 -11.85 8.96
CA ARG A 80 32.40 -10.82 9.96
C ARG A 80 32.94 -11.45 11.23
N ASN A 81 33.80 -10.71 11.92
CA ASN A 81 34.38 -11.15 13.18
C ASN A 81 33.36 -11.11 14.32
N GLU A 82 33.73 -11.66 15.49
CA GLU A 82 32.86 -11.71 16.67
C GLU A 82 32.55 -10.33 17.28
N ASP A 83 33.33 -9.31 16.96
CA ASP A 83 33.11 -7.90 17.33
C ASP A 83 32.16 -7.14 16.42
N PHE A 84 31.46 -7.84 15.50
CA PHE A 84 30.52 -7.21 14.55
C PHE A 84 29.40 -6.45 15.25
N ASP A 85 29.26 -5.17 14.93
CA ASP A 85 28.15 -4.31 15.37
C ASP A 85 27.29 -3.88 14.17
N GLN A 86 26.04 -4.28 14.18
CA GLN A 86 25.07 -3.99 13.10
C GLN A 86 24.75 -2.49 12.99
N ALA A 87 24.93 -1.71 14.06
CA ALA A 87 24.72 -0.26 14.03
C ALA A 87 25.84 0.46 13.27
N ILE A 88 27.04 -0.13 13.24
CA ILE A 88 28.22 0.43 12.59
C ILE A 88 28.36 -0.12 11.15
N ASP A 89 28.18 -1.43 10.96
CA ASP A 89 28.27 -2.09 9.65
C ASP A 89 26.89 -2.61 9.19
N PRO A 90 26.17 -1.89 8.31
CA PRO A 90 24.84 -2.27 7.83
C PRO A 90 24.85 -3.35 6.75
N ILE A 91 25.92 -4.14 6.61
CA ILE A 91 26.10 -5.11 5.52
C ILE A 91 24.93 -6.07 5.39
N VAL A 92 24.41 -6.60 6.50
CA VAL A 92 23.31 -7.59 6.48
C VAL A 92 22.03 -6.95 5.96
N SER A 93 21.67 -5.74 6.41
CA SER A 93 20.47 -5.04 5.97
C SER A 93 20.53 -4.66 4.48
N ILE A 94 21.71 -4.23 4.01
CA ILE A 94 21.94 -3.92 2.59
C ILE A 94 21.81 -5.19 1.74
N GLN A 95 22.43 -6.29 2.15
CA GLN A 95 22.38 -7.55 1.40
C GLN A 95 20.98 -8.19 1.46
N ALA A 96 20.27 -8.07 2.58
CA ALA A 96 18.88 -8.51 2.68
C ALA A 96 17.96 -7.76 1.72
N ASN A 97 18.12 -6.44 1.58
CA ASN A 97 17.34 -5.65 0.62
C ASN A 97 17.65 -6.04 -0.84
N LYS A 98 18.93 -6.31 -1.16
CA LYS A 98 19.30 -6.81 -2.48
C LYS A 98 18.75 -8.21 -2.74
N LEU A 99 18.78 -9.08 -1.74
CA LEU A 99 18.25 -10.44 -1.82
C LEU A 99 16.73 -10.43 -2.04
N ARG A 100 15.98 -9.57 -1.34
CA ARG A 100 14.54 -9.39 -1.57
C ARG A 100 14.24 -9.02 -3.02
N ARG A 101 14.98 -8.06 -3.58
CA ARG A 101 14.83 -7.65 -5.00
C ARG A 101 15.16 -8.78 -5.97
N ALA A 102 16.16 -9.62 -5.66
CA ALA A 102 16.49 -10.76 -6.50
C ALA A 102 15.38 -11.82 -6.48
N LEU A 103 14.78 -12.08 -5.31
CA LEU A 103 13.61 -12.96 -5.16
C LEU A 103 12.39 -12.40 -5.91
N GLU A 104 12.13 -11.10 -5.74
CA GLU A 104 11.04 -10.40 -6.45
C GLU A 104 11.18 -10.56 -7.97
N ARG A 105 12.36 -10.29 -8.49
CA ARG A 105 12.65 -10.46 -9.93
C ARG A 105 12.42 -11.89 -10.39
N TYR A 106 12.91 -12.87 -9.64
CA TYR A 106 12.73 -14.29 -9.98
C TYR A 106 11.24 -14.65 -10.09
N TYR A 107 10.41 -14.26 -9.10
CA TYR A 107 8.99 -14.57 -9.10
C TYR A 107 8.16 -13.78 -10.11
N LEU A 108 8.67 -12.67 -10.62
CA LEU A 108 8.06 -11.94 -11.73
C LEU A 108 8.36 -12.57 -13.10
N LEU A 109 9.47 -13.30 -13.23
CA LEU A 109 9.94 -13.87 -14.49
C LEU A 109 9.84 -15.41 -14.47
N SER A 110 10.93 -16.10 -14.14
CA SER A 110 11.01 -17.57 -14.22
C SER A 110 10.17 -18.30 -13.18
N GLY A 111 9.98 -17.75 -11.98
CA GLY A 111 9.20 -18.36 -10.90
C GLY A 111 7.70 -18.00 -10.91
N ARG A 112 7.19 -17.55 -12.06
CA ARG A 112 5.80 -17.09 -12.18
C ARG A 112 4.77 -18.18 -11.87
N GLU A 113 5.07 -19.42 -12.23
CA GLU A 113 4.19 -20.57 -12.04
C GLU A 113 4.56 -21.43 -10.82
N ASP A 114 5.54 -20.99 -10.02
CA ASP A 114 5.97 -21.76 -8.84
C ASP A 114 4.88 -21.77 -7.77
N GLU A 115 4.58 -22.94 -7.24
CA GLU A 115 3.56 -23.13 -6.20
C GLU A 115 3.99 -22.56 -4.85
N ILE A 116 5.29 -22.54 -4.57
CA ILE A 116 5.87 -22.11 -3.30
C ILE A 116 6.61 -20.79 -3.47
N LEU A 117 6.23 -19.81 -2.67
CA LEU A 117 6.91 -18.52 -2.57
C LEU A 117 7.80 -18.50 -1.34
N ILE A 118 9.10 -18.25 -1.51
CA ILE A 118 10.07 -18.01 -0.43
C ILE A 118 10.28 -16.50 -0.32
N GLU A 119 9.85 -15.91 0.78
CA GLU A 119 9.93 -14.46 1.01
C GLU A 119 10.72 -14.15 2.28
N ILE A 120 11.43 -13.02 2.31
CA ILE A 120 12.09 -12.48 3.50
C ILE A 120 11.42 -11.15 3.87
N PRO A 121 10.49 -11.11 4.85
CA PRO A 121 9.75 -9.91 5.21
C PRO A 121 10.66 -8.76 5.67
N LEU A 122 10.18 -7.51 5.52
CA LEU A 122 10.88 -6.34 6.06
C LEU A 122 10.90 -6.40 7.59
N GLY A 123 12.03 -6.00 8.17
CA GLY A 123 12.22 -6.01 9.63
C GLY A 123 12.69 -7.36 10.19
N THR A 124 12.78 -8.41 9.38
CA THR A 124 13.32 -9.72 9.78
C THR A 124 14.20 -10.32 8.69
N TYR A 125 15.01 -11.31 9.05
CA TYR A 125 15.77 -12.13 8.10
C TYR A 125 15.23 -13.57 8.01
N VAL A 126 14.23 -13.89 8.82
CA VAL A 126 13.56 -15.21 8.81
C VAL A 126 12.67 -15.29 7.57
N PRO A 127 12.86 -16.28 6.68
CA PRO A 127 12.01 -16.47 5.51
C PRO A 127 10.62 -17.01 5.90
N VAL A 128 9.64 -16.66 5.08
CA VAL A 128 8.27 -17.19 5.14
C VAL A 128 7.99 -17.96 3.87
N PHE A 129 7.34 -19.12 4.01
CA PHE A 129 6.95 -19.99 2.89
C PHE A 129 5.44 -19.85 2.65
N ARG A 130 5.05 -19.55 1.40
CA ARG A 130 3.64 -19.33 1.04
C ARG A 130 3.26 -20.14 -0.18
N LYS A 131 2.03 -20.61 -0.21
CA LYS A 131 1.45 -21.23 -1.40
C LYS A 131 0.95 -20.16 -2.37
N ARG A 132 1.30 -20.30 -3.65
CA ARG A 132 0.69 -19.50 -4.71
C ARG A 132 -0.67 -20.10 -5.05
N ILE A 133 -1.67 -19.27 -5.17
CA ILE A 133 -3.01 -19.69 -5.59
C ILE A 133 -3.02 -19.74 -7.12
N THR A 134 -3.35 -20.89 -7.67
CA THR A 134 -3.44 -21.10 -9.11
C THR A 134 -4.83 -20.75 -9.65
N ALA A 135 -4.92 -20.42 -10.94
CA ALA A 135 -6.21 -20.17 -11.60
C ALA A 135 -7.16 -21.37 -11.52
N ALA A 136 -6.63 -22.60 -11.48
CA ALA A 136 -7.42 -23.82 -11.32
C ALA A 136 -8.03 -23.96 -9.92
N GLU A 137 -7.31 -23.58 -8.87
CA GLU A 137 -7.84 -23.54 -7.50
C GLU A 137 -8.92 -22.47 -7.35
N ILE A 138 -8.79 -21.35 -8.06
CA ILE A 138 -9.81 -20.30 -8.15
C ILE A 138 -11.09 -20.84 -8.82
N GLN A 139 -10.96 -21.62 -9.89
CA GLN A 139 -12.11 -22.24 -10.60
C GLN A 139 -12.78 -23.35 -9.79
N ALA A 140 -12.04 -24.18 -9.07
CA ALA A 140 -12.59 -25.25 -8.22
C ALA A 140 -13.43 -24.69 -7.06
N PHE A 141 -13.08 -23.51 -6.54
CA PHE A 141 -13.83 -22.86 -5.46
C PHE A 141 -15.15 -22.24 -5.93
N GLN A 142 -15.28 -21.92 -7.23
CA GLN A 142 -16.52 -21.35 -7.82
C GLN A 142 -17.69 -22.35 -7.89
N ALA A 143 -17.46 -23.64 -7.61
CA ALA A 143 -18.44 -24.69 -7.80
C ALA A 143 -19.27 -25.07 -6.55
N GLY A 144 -19.07 -24.46 -5.42
CA GLY A 144 -19.83 -24.87 -4.24
C GLY A 144 -19.74 -23.98 -3.02
N GLU A 145 -20.52 -22.92 -2.96
CA GLU A 145 -21.13 -22.43 -1.72
C GLU A 145 -22.11 -21.26 -2.02
N ASP A 146 -23.25 -21.30 -1.34
CA ASP A 146 -24.38 -20.37 -1.44
C ASP A 146 -23.98 -18.94 -0.99
N PRO A 147 -24.19 -17.86 -1.77
CA PRO A 147 -23.82 -16.50 -1.36
C PRO A 147 -24.92 -15.84 -0.52
N GLY A 148 -25.16 -16.37 0.66
CA GLY A 148 -26.08 -15.79 1.64
C GLY A 148 -25.37 -14.92 2.67
N ASN A 149 -25.52 -13.62 2.57
CA ASN A 149 -25.46 -12.63 3.67
C ASN A 149 -24.14 -12.45 4.46
N CYS A 150 -22.96 -12.48 3.82
CA CYS A 150 -21.66 -12.40 4.49
C CYS A 150 -21.05 -10.98 4.64
N LEU A 151 -21.66 -9.93 4.09
CA LEU A 151 -21.03 -8.58 4.03
C LEU A 151 -20.89 -7.88 5.39
N GLU A 152 -21.83 -8.08 6.32
CA GLU A 152 -21.83 -7.33 7.59
C GLU A 152 -20.88 -7.92 8.65
N ASP A 153 -20.61 -9.23 8.63
CA ASP A 153 -19.78 -9.87 9.66
C ASP A 153 -18.28 -9.88 9.34
N SER A 154 -17.90 -9.70 8.08
CA SER A 154 -16.49 -9.73 7.65
C SER A 154 -15.74 -8.42 7.83
N TRP A 155 -16.45 -7.30 8.00
CA TRP A 155 -15.86 -5.98 8.12
C TRP A 155 -15.54 -5.60 9.56
N PRO A 156 -14.40 -4.92 9.83
CA PRO A 156 -14.06 -4.47 11.18
C PRO A 156 -15.11 -3.49 11.70
N LYS A 157 -15.62 -3.76 12.90
CA LYS A 157 -16.63 -2.93 13.54
C LYS A 157 -15.98 -1.93 14.49
N VAL A 158 -16.32 -0.65 14.32
CA VAL A 158 -15.87 0.47 15.15
C VAL A 158 -17.08 1.09 15.85
N LEU A 159 -17.09 1.06 17.16
CA LEU A 159 -18.14 1.68 17.96
C LEU A 159 -17.72 3.09 18.38
N ILE A 160 -18.54 4.08 18.09
CA ILE A 160 -18.35 5.44 18.58
C ILE A 160 -19.27 5.67 19.76
N GLN A 161 -18.68 5.88 20.94
CA GLN A 161 -19.42 6.20 22.16
C GLN A 161 -19.68 7.70 22.25
N PRO A 162 -20.81 8.11 22.86
CA PRO A 162 -20.99 9.50 23.27
C PRO A 162 -19.87 9.93 24.22
N PHE A 163 -19.27 11.08 23.95
CA PHE A 163 -18.18 11.58 24.78
C PHE A 163 -18.74 12.07 26.11
N ARG A 164 -18.03 11.76 27.19
CA ARG A 164 -18.43 12.24 28.52
C ARG A 164 -18.22 13.75 28.59
N ASN A 165 -19.27 14.45 28.86
CA ASN A 165 -19.19 15.89 29.09
C ASN A 165 -18.88 16.15 30.57
N LEU A 166 -17.70 16.64 30.84
CA LEU A 166 -17.18 16.98 32.17
C LEU A 166 -17.07 18.50 32.34
N THR A 167 -17.78 19.27 31.50
CA THR A 167 -17.97 20.70 31.71
C THR A 167 -19.05 20.91 32.76
N ASN A 168 -18.90 21.93 33.57
CA ASN A 168 -19.89 22.28 34.61
C ASN A 168 -21.10 23.09 34.06
N SER A 169 -21.21 23.21 32.73
CA SER A 169 -22.22 24.04 32.06
C SER A 169 -23.38 23.19 31.51
N PRO A 170 -24.62 23.33 32.00
CA PRO A 170 -25.78 22.60 31.45
C PRO A 170 -26.00 22.86 29.96
N ASP A 171 -25.74 24.08 29.50
CA ASP A 171 -25.92 24.50 28.10
C ASP A 171 -24.96 23.81 27.12
N LYS A 172 -23.93 23.09 27.60
CA LYS A 172 -22.93 22.40 26.78
C LYS A 172 -23.12 20.89 26.76
N GLN A 173 -24.18 20.34 27.33
CA GLN A 173 -24.41 18.89 27.42
C GLN A 173 -24.48 18.21 26.02
N TYR A 174 -24.90 18.95 24.99
CA TYR A 174 -24.97 18.43 23.63
C TYR A 174 -23.59 18.16 22.98
N LEU A 175 -22.50 18.74 23.51
CA LEU A 175 -21.18 18.64 22.92
C LEU A 175 -20.68 17.18 22.79
N GLY A 176 -20.90 16.36 23.82
CA GLY A 176 -20.46 14.97 23.82
C GLY A 176 -21.11 14.13 22.73
N SER A 177 -22.43 14.28 22.54
CA SER A 177 -23.16 13.62 21.47
C SER A 177 -22.86 14.24 20.09
N GLY A 178 -22.64 15.55 20.04
CA GLY A 178 -22.28 16.29 18.83
C GLY A 178 -20.95 15.82 18.24
N PHE A 179 -19.90 15.73 19.06
CA PHE A 179 -18.60 15.20 18.64
C PHE A 179 -18.68 13.74 18.20
N ALA A 180 -19.36 12.90 18.97
CA ALA A 180 -19.54 11.49 18.59
C ALA A 180 -20.27 11.34 17.24
N THR A 181 -21.29 12.18 17.00
CA THR A 181 -22.04 12.18 15.72
C THR A 181 -21.17 12.65 14.55
N ALA A 182 -20.44 13.76 14.73
CA ALA A 182 -19.53 14.28 13.72
C ALA A 182 -18.43 13.25 13.38
N LEU A 183 -17.84 12.62 14.40
CA LEU A 183 -16.81 11.61 14.22
C LEU A 183 -17.34 10.35 13.54
N ALA A 184 -18.53 9.87 13.91
CA ALA A 184 -19.15 8.73 13.25
C ALA A 184 -19.43 9.03 11.77
N SER A 185 -19.88 10.23 11.45
CA SER A 185 -20.08 10.68 10.07
C SER A 185 -18.76 10.69 9.30
N GLU A 186 -17.67 11.21 9.87
CA GLU A 186 -16.37 11.24 9.19
C GLU A 186 -15.77 9.84 9.00
N ILE A 187 -15.83 8.97 10.02
CA ILE A 187 -15.33 7.58 9.90
C ILE A 187 -16.14 6.79 8.87
N SER A 188 -17.45 6.99 8.79
CA SER A 188 -18.30 6.31 7.79
C SER A 188 -17.91 6.65 6.34
N ARG A 189 -17.29 7.80 6.09
CA ARG A 189 -16.86 8.20 4.74
C ARG A 189 -15.71 7.36 4.18
N PHE A 190 -14.92 6.71 5.05
CA PHE A 190 -13.84 5.83 4.61
C PHE A 190 -14.36 4.49 4.07
N GLN A 191 -15.58 4.07 4.43
CA GLN A 191 -16.25 2.84 3.97
C GLN A 191 -15.41 1.56 4.10
N SER A 192 -14.35 1.62 4.91
CA SER A 192 -13.47 0.47 5.22
C SER A 192 -13.83 -0.18 6.55
N PHE A 193 -14.86 0.33 7.22
CA PHE A 193 -15.30 -0.10 8.55
C PHE A 193 -16.82 -0.06 8.67
N CYS A 194 -17.37 -0.99 9.44
CA CYS A 194 -18.74 -0.92 9.89
C CYS A 194 -18.82 0.00 11.14
N VAL A 195 -19.38 1.20 10.99
CA VAL A 195 -19.48 2.18 12.07
C VAL A 195 -20.76 1.94 12.86
N LEU A 196 -20.61 1.57 14.12
CA LEU A 196 -21.70 1.35 15.05
C LEU A 196 -21.89 2.59 15.92
N ARG A 197 -23.14 2.97 16.16
CA ARG A 197 -23.52 4.08 17.03
C ARG A 197 -24.34 3.58 18.21
N TYR A 198 -24.16 4.21 19.37
CA TYR A 198 -25.07 4.02 20.49
C TYR A 198 -26.47 4.53 20.13
N GLY A 199 -27.43 3.60 19.98
CA GLY A 199 -28.84 3.95 19.84
C GLY A 199 -29.48 4.37 21.20
N PRO A 200 -30.65 4.98 21.19
CA PRO A 200 -31.38 5.32 22.43
C PRO A 200 -31.61 4.12 23.34
N GLU A 201 -31.81 2.94 22.76
CA GLU A 201 -32.00 1.65 23.47
C GLU A 201 -30.68 1.02 23.95
N GLY A 202 -29.54 1.42 23.37
CA GLY A 202 -28.21 0.86 23.68
C GLY A 202 -27.54 1.45 24.89
N ARG A 203 -28.10 2.48 25.55
CA ARG A 203 -27.51 3.12 26.74
C ARG A 203 -27.26 2.16 27.90
N ASN A 204 -27.93 1.00 27.92
CA ASN A 204 -27.80 -0.01 28.98
C ASN A 204 -26.99 -1.25 28.52
N LYS A 205 -26.53 -1.34 27.26
CA LYS A 205 -25.68 -2.45 26.81
C LYS A 205 -24.20 -2.10 27.03
N ARG A 206 -23.44 -3.01 27.63
CA ARG A 206 -22.00 -2.87 27.76
C ARG A 206 -21.38 -2.95 26.37
N SER A 207 -20.26 -2.27 26.14
CA SER A 207 -19.51 -2.35 24.86
C SER A 207 -19.19 -3.78 24.42
N ALA A 208 -19.06 -4.70 25.38
CA ALA A 208 -18.87 -6.14 25.15
C ALA A 208 -20.09 -6.85 24.53
N ASP A 209 -21.30 -6.30 24.74
CA ASP A 209 -22.54 -6.85 24.16
C ASP A 209 -22.75 -6.38 22.71
N ILE A 210 -22.01 -5.36 22.30
CA ILE A 210 -21.96 -4.84 20.93
C ILE A 210 -20.69 -5.43 20.35
N ALA A 211 -20.77 -6.36 19.40
CA ALA A 211 -19.66 -7.08 18.80
C ALA A 211 -18.71 -6.15 18.00
N ALA A 212 -18.23 -5.06 18.63
CA ALA A 212 -17.26 -4.13 18.07
C ALA A 212 -15.89 -4.37 18.70
N ARG A 213 -14.88 -4.56 17.86
CA ARG A 213 -13.51 -4.72 18.34
C ARG A 213 -12.88 -3.39 18.76
N PHE A 214 -13.15 -2.32 18.03
CA PHE A 214 -12.57 -1.02 18.28
C PHE A 214 -13.64 -0.08 18.84
N VAL A 215 -13.29 0.64 19.90
CA VAL A 215 -14.17 1.62 20.53
C VAL A 215 -13.46 2.97 20.55
N VAL A 216 -14.13 3.99 20.02
CA VAL A 216 -13.72 5.38 20.18
C VAL A 216 -14.56 6.00 21.28
N GLU A 217 -13.91 6.53 22.27
CA GLU A 217 -14.51 7.20 23.43
C GLU A 217 -13.74 8.47 23.76
N GLY A 218 -14.28 9.34 24.59
CA GLY A 218 -13.56 10.55 24.96
C GLY A 218 -14.26 11.39 26.02
N ASP A 219 -13.55 12.43 26.43
CA ASP A 219 -13.95 13.36 27.48
C ASP A 219 -13.83 14.79 26.97
N ILE A 220 -14.80 15.62 27.39
CA ILE A 220 -14.78 17.06 27.14
C ILE A 220 -14.66 17.77 28.47
N TRP A 221 -13.59 18.52 28.61
CA TRP A 221 -13.33 19.37 29.79
C TRP A 221 -13.40 20.84 29.40
N GLU A 222 -13.66 21.67 30.37
CA GLU A 222 -13.60 23.12 30.24
C GLU A 222 -12.72 23.70 31.35
N ASP A 223 -11.83 24.62 30.96
CA ASP A 223 -11.05 25.43 31.86
C ASP A 223 -11.10 26.92 31.44
N GLU A 224 -10.35 27.77 32.11
CA GLU A 224 -10.29 29.22 31.85
C GLU A 224 -9.75 29.51 30.43
N THR A 225 -9.08 28.57 29.77
CA THR A 225 -8.46 28.76 28.46
C THR A 225 -9.33 28.26 27.31
N GLY A 226 -10.41 27.50 27.59
CA GLY A 226 -11.34 26.97 26.58
C GLY A 226 -11.78 25.52 26.83
N LEU A 227 -12.17 24.85 25.74
CA LEU A 227 -12.58 23.45 25.80
C LEU A 227 -11.42 22.53 25.42
N LYS A 228 -11.22 21.52 26.23
CA LYS A 228 -10.26 20.42 25.96
C LYS A 228 -11.03 19.15 25.61
N LEU A 229 -10.76 18.60 24.44
CA LEU A 229 -11.30 17.32 24.00
C LEU A 229 -10.19 16.27 24.06
N VAL A 230 -10.42 15.20 24.80
CA VAL A 230 -9.56 14.02 24.82
C VAL A 230 -10.28 12.90 24.09
N VAL A 231 -9.63 12.30 23.09
CA VAL A 231 -10.17 11.18 22.31
C VAL A 231 -9.29 9.97 22.51
N ASN A 232 -9.88 8.84 22.81
CA ASN A 232 -9.21 7.57 23.05
C ASN A 232 -9.70 6.52 22.05
N LEU A 233 -8.80 5.66 21.60
CA LEU A 233 -9.12 4.45 20.85
C LEU A 233 -8.74 3.22 21.68
N VAL A 234 -9.71 2.34 21.90
CA VAL A 234 -9.54 1.10 22.67
C VAL A 234 -9.72 -0.11 21.77
N ASP A 235 -8.78 -1.04 21.81
CA ASP A 235 -8.95 -2.40 21.27
C ASP A 235 -9.55 -3.29 22.38
N VAL A 236 -10.84 -3.61 22.23
CA VAL A 236 -11.59 -4.41 23.21
C VAL A 236 -11.06 -5.85 23.25
N LYS A 237 -10.60 -6.40 22.11
CA LYS A 237 -10.02 -7.75 22.04
C LYS A 237 -8.78 -7.89 22.93
N GLN A 238 -7.98 -6.82 23.03
CA GLN A 238 -6.78 -6.78 23.87
C GLN A 238 -7.02 -6.11 25.23
N ASN A 239 -8.22 -5.57 25.46
CA ASN A 239 -8.58 -4.75 26.61
C ASN A 239 -7.54 -3.65 26.87
N ARG A 240 -7.14 -2.93 25.82
CA ARG A 240 -6.06 -1.94 25.88
C ARG A 240 -6.42 -0.67 25.12
N GLN A 241 -6.17 0.48 25.74
CA GLN A 241 -6.14 1.76 25.03
C GLN A 241 -4.89 1.78 24.12
N ILE A 242 -5.12 1.92 22.83
CA ILE A 242 -4.09 1.83 21.79
C ILE A 242 -3.67 3.19 21.25
N TRP A 243 -4.47 4.22 21.53
CA TRP A 243 -4.17 5.58 21.13
C TRP A 243 -4.96 6.59 21.93
N SER A 244 -4.41 7.82 22.06
CA SER A 244 -5.08 8.99 22.63
C SER A 244 -4.59 10.25 21.92
N ASP A 245 -5.46 11.22 21.77
CA ASP A 245 -5.15 12.56 21.27
C ASP A 245 -5.89 13.61 22.07
N THR A 246 -5.32 14.80 22.17
CA THR A 246 -5.92 15.93 22.86
C THR A 246 -6.02 17.11 21.91
N GLN A 247 -7.24 17.66 21.79
CA GLN A 247 -7.54 18.81 20.98
C GLN A 247 -8.01 19.96 21.87
N TRP A 248 -7.61 21.18 21.53
CA TRP A 248 -7.96 22.37 22.29
C TRP A 248 -8.75 23.34 21.43
N PHE A 249 -9.90 23.76 21.90
CA PHE A 249 -10.70 24.84 21.33
C PHE A 249 -10.60 26.09 22.19
N ARG A 250 -10.07 27.18 21.59
CA ARG A 250 -9.87 28.48 22.21
C ARG A 250 -10.60 29.55 21.40
N GLY A 251 -11.92 29.43 21.29
CA GLY A 251 -12.75 30.31 20.47
C GLY A 251 -14.11 30.54 21.04
N ASP A 252 -14.90 31.37 20.36
CA ASP A 252 -16.30 31.59 20.72
C ASP A 252 -17.10 30.33 20.43
N LEU A 253 -18.04 29.99 21.31
CA LEU A 253 -18.95 28.85 21.17
C LEU A 253 -19.74 28.86 19.86
N THR A 254 -19.95 30.02 19.23
CA THR A 254 -20.56 30.12 17.89
C THR A 254 -19.76 29.39 16.81
N GLN A 255 -18.46 29.18 17.01
CA GLN A 255 -17.58 28.49 16.11
C GLN A 255 -17.43 26.99 16.43
N ILE A 256 -18.04 26.53 17.54
CA ILE A 256 -17.85 25.17 18.04
C ILE A 256 -18.29 24.09 17.04
N ILE A 257 -19.35 24.34 16.25
CA ILE A 257 -19.84 23.39 15.26
C ILE A 257 -18.84 23.21 14.14
N ALA A 258 -18.24 24.30 13.64
CA ALA A 258 -17.19 24.22 12.63
C ALA A 258 -15.95 23.49 13.16
N TYR A 259 -15.58 23.78 14.40
CA TYR A 259 -14.47 23.11 15.08
C TYR A 259 -14.75 21.61 15.30
N GLN A 260 -15.97 21.22 15.66
CA GLN A 260 -16.36 19.81 15.77
C GLN A 260 -16.11 19.05 14.46
N GLY A 261 -16.50 19.65 13.32
CA GLY A 261 -16.26 19.05 12.01
C GLY A 261 -14.78 18.91 11.67
N GLU A 262 -13.98 19.95 11.97
CA GLU A 262 -12.53 19.93 11.74
C GLU A 262 -11.82 18.86 12.58
N VAL A 263 -12.12 18.82 13.88
CA VAL A 263 -11.54 17.81 14.78
C VAL A 263 -11.99 16.40 14.40
N ALA A 264 -13.27 16.22 14.06
CA ALA A 264 -13.78 14.93 13.61
C ALA A 264 -13.06 14.44 12.35
N ALA A 265 -12.77 15.32 11.39
CA ALA A 265 -12.02 14.98 10.19
C ALA A 265 -10.57 14.57 10.53
N ILE A 266 -9.89 15.32 11.41
CA ILE A 266 -8.51 15.00 11.83
C ILE A 266 -8.46 13.67 12.58
N VAL A 267 -9.33 13.47 13.56
CA VAL A 267 -9.39 12.26 14.39
C VAL A 267 -9.83 11.06 13.54
N GLY A 268 -10.85 11.24 12.69
CA GLY A 268 -11.35 10.20 11.79
C GLY A 268 -10.25 9.70 10.86
N ALA A 269 -9.47 10.59 10.26
CA ALA A 269 -8.34 10.22 9.40
C ALA A 269 -7.24 9.48 10.18
N LYS A 270 -6.90 9.91 11.40
CA LYS A 270 -5.90 9.25 12.25
C LYS A 270 -6.34 7.86 12.72
N VAL A 271 -7.61 7.69 13.05
CA VAL A 271 -8.15 6.43 13.62
C VAL A 271 -8.50 5.45 12.52
N ALA A 272 -9.30 5.88 11.53
CA ALA A 272 -9.97 5.02 10.56
C ALA A 272 -9.55 5.29 9.10
N GLY A 273 -8.63 6.21 8.86
CA GLY A 273 -8.04 6.38 7.55
C GLY A 273 -7.35 5.10 7.06
N GLU A 274 -7.13 4.98 5.78
CA GLU A 274 -6.47 3.79 5.19
C GLU A 274 -5.06 3.56 5.76
N GLU A 275 -4.40 4.61 6.22
CA GLU A 275 -3.14 4.59 6.99
C GLU A 275 -3.36 4.81 8.50
N GLY A 276 -4.61 4.77 8.94
CA GLY A 276 -5.00 5.00 10.32
C GLY A 276 -4.55 3.89 11.27
N ILE A 277 -4.75 4.11 12.54
CA ILE A 277 -4.28 3.21 13.60
C ILE A 277 -4.94 1.83 13.47
N ILE A 278 -6.25 1.79 13.21
CA ILE A 278 -6.99 0.53 13.06
C ILE A 278 -6.46 -0.24 11.85
N SER A 279 -6.32 0.41 10.69
CA SER A 279 -5.82 -0.20 9.47
C SER A 279 -4.41 -0.80 9.66
N ARG A 280 -3.51 -0.09 10.36
CA ARG A 280 -2.16 -0.59 10.65
C ARG A 280 -2.15 -1.81 11.58
N ILE A 281 -3.01 -1.85 12.59
CA ILE A 281 -3.12 -3.00 13.50
C ILE A 281 -3.63 -4.22 12.71
N LEU A 282 -4.72 -4.06 11.98
CA LEU A 282 -5.30 -5.15 11.19
C LEU A 282 -4.37 -5.63 10.07
N SER A 283 -3.66 -4.71 9.41
CA SER A 283 -2.64 -5.02 8.41
C SER A 283 -1.50 -5.85 9.02
N SER A 284 -1.04 -5.48 10.22
CA SER A 284 0.01 -6.24 10.90
C SER A 284 -0.43 -7.66 11.29
N GLU A 285 -1.69 -7.83 11.69
CA GLU A 285 -2.28 -9.14 12.03
C GLU A 285 -2.49 -10.03 10.79
N SER A 286 -2.86 -9.43 9.67
CA SER A 286 -3.09 -10.16 8.41
C SER A 286 -1.82 -10.43 7.60
N ARG A 287 -0.69 -9.81 7.99
CA ARG A 287 0.56 -9.86 7.22
C ARG A 287 1.05 -11.27 6.89
N ASN A 288 0.84 -12.21 7.79
CA ASN A 288 1.29 -13.59 7.64
C ASN A 288 0.19 -14.56 7.17
N LYS A 289 -1.04 -14.08 6.97
CA LYS A 289 -2.13 -14.92 6.48
C LYS A 289 -1.95 -15.23 4.98
N GLN A 290 -2.34 -16.46 4.60
CA GLN A 290 -2.50 -16.82 3.20
C GLN A 290 -3.70 -16.09 2.60
N PRO A 291 -3.73 -15.77 1.29
CA PRO A 291 -4.91 -15.19 0.65
C PRO A 291 -6.20 -15.99 0.92
N THR A 292 -6.12 -17.31 0.96
CA THR A 292 -7.25 -18.20 1.26
C THR A 292 -7.77 -18.10 2.69
N GLN A 293 -6.97 -17.59 3.61
CA GLN A 293 -7.31 -17.36 5.02
C GLN A 293 -7.73 -15.92 5.32
N MET A 294 -7.59 -15.03 4.33
CA MET A 294 -7.94 -13.62 4.48
C MET A 294 -9.44 -13.41 4.31
N GLN A 295 -9.97 -12.52 5.13
CA GLN A 295 -11.27 -11.90 4.87
C GLN A 295 -11.13 -10.81 3.81
N THR A 296 -12.23 -10.41 3.18
CA THR A 296 -12.22 -9.41 2.10
C THR A 296 -11.54 -8.11 2.50
N TYR A 297 -11.82 -7.59 3.70
CA TYR A 297 -11.17 -6.36 4.18
C TYR A 297 -9.64 -6.53 4.39
N GLU A 298 -9.18 -7.72 4.76
CA GLU A 298 -7.74 -8.00 4.91
C GLU A 298 -7.02 -8.00 3.56
N ALA A 299 -7.69 -8.48 2.50
CA ALA A 299 -7.18 -8.37 1.13
C ALA A 299 -7.05 -6.89 0.69
N ILE A 300 -8.02 -6.05 1.07
CA ILE A 300 -7.96 -4.61 0.84
C ILE A 300 -6.79 -3.96 1.60
N LEU A 301 -6.52 -4.38 2.83
CA LEU A 301 -5.36 -3.89 3.58
C LEU A 301 -4.02 -4.24 2.91
N GLN A 302 -3.92 -5.41 2.23
CA GLN A 302 -2.72 -5.73 1.42
C GLN A 302 -2.53 -4.74 0.27
N TYR A 303 -3.63 -4.28 -0.35
CA TYR A 303 -3.55 -3.24 -1.37
C TYR A 303 -3.05 -1.91 -0.79
N HIS A 304 -3.54 -1.48 0.37
CA HIS A 304 -3.05 -0.25 1.00
C HIS A 304 -1.57 -0.35 1.39
N GLU A 305 -1.10 -1.49 1.89
CA GLU A 305 0.32 -1.73 2.14
C GLU A 305 1.14 -1.66 0.84
N TYR A 306 0.59 -2.16 -0.27
CA TYR A 306 1.22 -1.97 -1.58
C TYR A 306 1.29 -0.50 -1.98
N GLU A 307 0.23 0.28 -1.86
CA GLU A 307 0.24 1.71 -2.21
C GLU A 307 1.29 2.53 -1.44
N GLN A 308 1.55 2.17 -0.19
CA GLN A 308 2.58 2.84 0.64
C GLN A 308 3.99 2.48 0.22
N THR A 309 4.24 1.22 -0.05
CA THR A 309 5.58 0.70 -0.34
C THR A 309 5.90 0.71 -1.81
N LEU A 310 4.87 0.54 -2.64
CA LEU A 310 4.91 0.32 -4.09
C LEU A 310 5.88 -0.81 -4.49
N SER A 311 6.19 -1.75 -3.59
CA SER A 311 7.12 -2.83 -3.87
C SER A 311 6.47 -3.90 -4.76
N PRO A 312 7.22 -4.55 -5.68
CA PRO A 312 6.73 -5.65 -6.48
C PRO A 312 6.17 -6.80 -5.64
N GLN A 313 6.79 -7.10 -4.51
CA GLN A 313 6.33 -8.13 -3.58
C GLN A 313 4.93 -7.82 -3.03
N ASN A 314 4.73 -6.60 -2.52
CA ASN A 314 3.43 -6.20 -2.00
C ASN A 314 2.38 -6.07 -3.11
N PHE A 315 2.80 -5.73 -4.35
CA PHE A 315 1.93 -5.78 -5.52
C PHE A 315 1.35 -7.19 -5.73
N LEU A 316 2.20 -8.21 -5.80
CA LEU A 316 1.78 -9.60 -6.00
C LEU A 316 0.90 -10.11 -4.85
N ARG A 317 1.24 -9.75 -3.61
CA ARG A 317 0.43 -10.11 -2.43
C ARG A 317 -0.96 -9.49 -2.52
N ALA A 318 -1.05 -8.20 -2.79
CA ALA A 318 -2.31 -7.50 -2.94
C ALA A 318 -3.13 -8.07 -4.11
N PHE A 319 -2.49 -8.32 -5.25
CA PHE A 319 -3.12 -8.87 -6.43
C PHE A 319 -3.74 -10.25 -6.14
N ASN A 320 -2.97 -11.18 -5.57
CA ASN A 320 -3.43 -12.52 -5.24
C ASN A 320 -4.55 -12.50 -4.18
N ALA A 321 -4.40 -11.65 -3.14
CA ALA A 321 -5.40 -11.54 -2.09
C ALA A 321 -6.74 -10.99 -2.63
N LEU A 322 -6.68 -9.94 -3.47
CA LEU A 322 -7.88 -9.33 -4.06
C LEU A 322 -8.52 -10.24 -5.11
N GLU A 323 -7.75 -10.95 -5.93
CA GLU A 323 -8.31 -11.93 -6.86
C GLU A 323 -9.02 -13.05 -6.11
N TYR A 324 -8.45 -13.53 -5.01
CA TYR A 324 -9.13 -14.52 -4.17
C TYR A 324 -10.40 -13.95 -3.51
N ALA A 325 -10.34 -12.74 -2.95
CA ALA A 325 -11.52 -12.06 -2.39
C ALA A 325 -12.63 -11.91 -3.44
N ARG A 326 -12.28 -11.57 -4.70
CA ARG A 326 -13.23 -11.48 -5.81
C ARG A 326 -13.91 -12.82 -6.13
N THR A 327 -13.27 -13.96 -5.91
CA THR A 327 -13.93 -15.27 -6.09
C THR A 327 -14.99 -15.54 -5.04
N LYS A 328 -14.79 -15.03 -3.82
CA LYS A 328 -15.77 -15.14 -2.72
C LYS A 328 -16.90 -14.12 -2.84
N GLU A 329 -16.54 -12.89 -3.19
CA GLU A 329 -17.46 -11.75 -3.24
C GLU A 329 -17.33 -11.03 -4.61
N PRO A 330 -17.87 -11.62 -5.71
CA PRO A 330 -17.67 -11.11 -7.09
C PRO A 330 -18.21 -9.70 -7.31
N GLU A 331 -19.18 -9.27 -6.52
CA GLU A 331 -19.83 -7.97 -6.60
C GLU A 331 -19.35 -6.97 -5.54
N CYS A 332 -18.33 -7.31 -4.77
CA CYS A 332 -17.74 -6.36 -3.83
C CYS A 332 -17.07 -5.20 -4.56
N GLY A 333 -17.73 -4.04 -4.57
CA GLY A 333 -17.28 -2.86 -5.32
C GLY A 333 -15.88 -2.37 -4.91
N GLN A 334 -15.47 -2.52 -3.65
CA GLN A 334 -14.12 -2.13 -3.20
C GLN A 334 -13.05 -3.08 -3.75
N VAL A 335 -13.29 -4.38 -3.75
CA VAL A 335 -12.39 -5.37 -4.36
C VAL A 335 -12.20 -5.06 -5.84
N LEU A 336 -13.29 -4.83 -6.57
CA LEU A 336 -13.24 -4.46 -7.99
C LEU A 336 -12.48 -3.14 -8.22
N THR A 337 -12.67 -2.15 -7.35
CA THR A 337 -11.97 -0.86 -7.39
C THR A 337 -10.45 -1.03 -7.30
N PHE A 338 -9.97 -1.82 -6.35
CA PHE A 338 -8.54 -1.99 -6.15
C PHE A 338 -7.91 -2.95 -7.18
N LEU A 339 -8.63 -3.96 -7.62
CA LEU A 339 -8.22 -4.77 -8.79
C LEU A 339 -8.10 -3.91 -10.05
N ALA A 340 -9.04 -2.99 -10.29
CA ALA A 340 -8.95 -2.07 -11.42
C ALA A 340 -7.65 -1.26 -11.39
N ARG A 341 -7.23 -0.76 -10.23
CA ARG A 341 -5.97 -0.02 -10.07
C ARG A 341 -4.75 -0.89 -10.28
N LEU A 342 -4.75 -2.14 -9.78
CA LEU A 342 -3.64 -3.07 -10.01
C LEU A 342 -3.52 -3.42 -11.50
N HIS A 343 -4.63 -3.72 -12.19
CA HIS A 343 -4.63 -3.95 -13.62
C HIS A 343 -4.21 -2.71 -14.42
N ALA A 344 -4.64 -1.51 -13.99
CA ALA A 344 -4.18 -0.26 -14.60
C ALA A 344 -2.66 -0.07 -14.45
N ASN A 345 -2.08 -0.44 -13.31
CA ASN A 345 -0.63 -0.41 -13.11
C ASN A 345 0.10 -1.45 -13.98
N ILE A 346 -0.46 -2.68 -14.11
CA ILE A 346 0.08 -3.70 -15.03
C ILE A 346 0.15 -3.14 -16.45
N PHE A 347 -0.96 -2.64 -16.94
CA PHE A 347 -1.08 -2.09 -18.29
C PHE A 347 -0.17 -0.88 -18.50
N SER A 348 -0.24 0.12 -17.60
CA SER A 348 0.42 1.41 -17.81
C SER A 348 1.94 1.38 -17.60
N LEU A 349 2.43 0.49 -16.72
CA LEU A 349 3.85 0.30 -16.43
C LEU A 349 4.44 -0.90 -17.17
N GLU A 350 3.60 -1.69 -17.85
CA GLU A 350 3.95 -2.96 -18.50
C GLU A 350 4.70 -3.90 -17.54
N ILE A 351 4.06 -4.20 -16.41
CA ILE A 351 4.65 -5.05 -15.38
C ILE A 351 4.88 -6.45 -15.97
N PRO A 352 6.12 -6.97 -15.95
CA PRO A 352 6.43 -8.26 -16.49
C PRO A 352 5.64 -9.38 -15.82
N GLY A 353 5.31 -10.41 -16.60
CA GLY A 353 4.64 -11.60 -16.08
C GLY A 353 3.11 -11.54 -16.15
N PHE A 354 2.52 -10.48 -16.68
CA PHE A 354 1.09 -10.33 -16.89
C PHE A 354 0.76 -10.10 -18.37
N ASP A 355 -0.45 -10.48 -18.76
CA ASP A 355 -1.01 -10.11 -20.05
C ASP A 355 -1.45 -8.63 -19.99
N ILE A 356 -0.83 -7.81 -20.84
CA ILE A 356 -1.01 -6.36 -20.86
C ILE A 356 -2.39 -6.00 -21.42
N ASP A 357 -2.79 -6.63 -22.51
CA ASP A 357 -4.05 -6.32 -23.22
C ASP A 357 -5.25 -6.80 -22.37
N GLU A 358 -5.14 -7.98 -21.76
CA GLU A 358 -6.15 -8.48 -20.82
C GLU A 358 -6.27 -7.54 -19.60
N SER A 359 -5.13 -7.07 -19.09
CA SER A 359 -5.12 -6.17 -17.93
C SER A 359 -5.69 -4.80 -18.27
N GLU A 360 -5.44 -4.27 -19.46
CA GLU A 360 -6.06 -3.05 -19.95
C GLU A 360 -7.59 -3.16 -19.97
N ALA A 361 -8.13 -4.24 -20.54
CA ALA A 361 -9.57 -4.49 -20.58
C ALA A 361 -10.18 -4.72 -19.19
N LYS A 362 -9.48 -5.44 -18.29
CA LYS A 362 -9.93 -5.69 -16.92
C LYS A 362 -9.94 -4.39 -16.10
N ALA A 363 -8.93 -3.53 -16.26
CA ALA A 363 -8.86 -2.25 -15.54
C ALA A 363 -10.13 -1.43 -15.75
N LEU A 364 -10.55 -1.20 -16.98
CA LEU A 364 -11.75 -0.42 -17.28
C LEU A 364 -13.02 -1.10 -16.77
N ARG A 365 -13.18 -2.40 -17.07
CA ARG A 365 -14.37 -3.15 -16.66
C ARG A 365 -14.56 -3.17 -15.15
N TYR A 366 -13.47 -3.39 -14.38
CA TYR A 366 -13.56 -3.43 -12.92
C TYR A 366 -13.75 -2.04 -12.31
N ALA A 367 -13.12 -0.99 -12.87
CA ALA A 367 -13.34 0.38 -12.42
C ALA A 367 -14.79 0.81 -12.57
N GLU A 368 -15.41 0.54 -13.73
CA GLU A 368 -16.80 0.86 -13.98
C GLU A 368 -17.76 0.07 -13.09
N ARG A 369 -17.50 -1.23 -12.88
CA ARG A 369 -18.32 -2.04 -11.97
C ARG A 369 -18.14 -1.58 -10.53
N GLY A 370 -16.92 -1.33 -10.08
CA GLY A 370 -16.64 -0.85 -8.74
C GLY A 370 -17.33 0.48 -8.42
N ALA A 371 -17.29 1.43 -9.36
CA ALA A 371 -17.98 2.72 -9.22
C ALA A 371 -19.52 2.59 -9.25
N ARG A 372 -20.08 1.66 -10.04
CA ARG A 372 -21.53 1.39 -10.03
C ARG A 372 -22.00 0.77 -8.72
N GLN A 373 -21.22 -0.13 -8.13
CA GLN A 373 -21.55 -0.77 -6.85
C GLN A 373 -21.40 0.18 -5.66
N ASN A 374 -20.50 1.16 -5.77
CA ASN A 374 -20.21 2.12 -4.70
C ASN A 374 -20.16 3.56 -5.25
N PRO A 375 -21.29 4.12 -5.70
CA PRO A 375 -21.32 5.45 -6.35
C PRO A 375 -20.91 6.60 -5.40
N ASP A 376 -21.08 6.41 -4.11
CA ASP A 376 -20.72 7.39 -3.08
C ASP A 376 -19.30 7.16 -2.52
N ASN A 377 -18.57 6.18 -3.04
CA ASN A 377 -17.22 5.91 -2.61
C ASN A 377 -16.19 6.73 -3.39
N GLN A 378 -15.56 7.68 -2.71
CA GLN A 378 -14.55 8.57 -3.30
C GLN A 378 -13.40 7.79 -3.97
N SER A 379 -12.94 6.68 -3.35
CA SER A 379 -11.86 5.84 -3.89
C SER A 379 -12.28 5.16 -5.20
N ALA A 380 -13.53 4.69 -5.29
CA ALA A 380 -14.06 4.04 -6.49
C ALA A 380 -14.14 5.04 -7.67
N ILE A 381 -14.66 6.23 -7.44
CA ILE A 381 -14.75 7.27 -8.47
C ILE A 381 -13.34 7.79 -8.86
N THR A 382 -12.42 7.95 -7.89
CA THR A 382 -11.03 8.31 -8.18
C THR A 382 -10.33 7.25 -9.03
N SER A 383 -10.59 5.97 -8.74
CA SER A 383 -10.03 4.85 -9.52
C SER A 383 -10.58 4.83 -10.95
N LEU A 384 -11.88 5.09 -11.12
CA LEU A 384 -12.50 5.20 -12.44
C LEU A 384 -11.89 6.36 -13.25
N ALA A 385 -11.73 7.53 -12.63
CA ALA A 385 -11.07 8.68 -13.25
C ALA A 385 -9.63 8.36 -13.70
N TYR A 386 -8.86 7.68 -12.84
CA TYR A 386 -7.50 7.26 -13.16
C TYR A 386 -7.45 6.30 -14.36
N VAL A 387 -8.29 5.28 -14.36
CA VAL A 387 -8.33 4.30 -15.45
C VAL A 387 -8.77 4.97 -16.76
N ARG A 388 -9.79 5.81 -16.75
CA ARG A 388 -10.23 6.57 -17.93
C ARG A 388 -9.15 7.50 -18.47
N MET A 389 -8.42 8.18 -17.58
CA MET A 389 -7.27 8.99 -17.98
C MET A 389 -6.23 8.16 -18.71
N LEU A 390 -5.87 6.99 -18.21
CA LEU A 390 -4.89 6.10 -18.86
C LEU A 390 -5.36 5.63 -20.24
N HIS A 391 -6.67 5.37 -20.41
CA HIS A 391 -7.29 4.99 -21.68
C HIS A 391 -7.49 6.17 -22.64
N GLY A 392 -7.20 7.40 -22.21
CA GLY A 392 -7.34 8.59 -23.05
C GLY A 392 -8.74 9.22 -23.07
N ASP A 393 -9.71 8.71 -22.30
CA ASP A 393 -11.03 9.36 -22.14
C ASP A 393 -10.93 10.53 -21.15
N ILE A 394 -10.26 11.60 -21.60
CA ILE A 394 -9.98 12.79 -20.80
C ILE A 394 -11.25 13.50 -20.33
N PRO A 395 -12.30 13.68 -21.19
CA PRO A 395 -13.52 14.34 -20.75
C PRO A 395 -14.25 13.59 -19.62
N ALA A 396 -14.33 12.25 -19.68
CA ALA A 396 -14.96 11.47 -18.63
C ALA A 396 -14.08 11.48 -17.36
N ALA A 397 -12.76 11.31 -17.49
CA ALA A 397 -11.85 11.37 -16.36
C ALA A 397 -11.94 12.70 -15.58
N ARG A 398 -12.06 13.83 -16.28
CA ARG A 398 -12.27 15.16 -15.65
C ARG A 398 -13.59 15.23 -14.87
N ARG A 399 -14.69 14.74 -15.45
CA ARG A 399 -15.98 14.71 -14.73
C ARG A 399 -15.89 13.87 -13.47
N ASP A 400 -15.31 12.67 -13.55
CA ASP A 400 -15.21 11.75 -12.43
C ASP A 400 -14.32 12.31 -11.32
N ILE A 401 -13.18 12.90 -11.65
CA ILE A 401 -12.28 13.45 -10.64
C ILE A 401 -12.88 14.65 -9.91
N ASP A 402 -13.69 15.47 -10.60
CA ASP A 402 -14.43 16.55 -9.96
C ASP A 402 -15.55 16.03 -9.05
N VAL A 403 -16.21 14.94 -9.41
CA VAL A 403 -17.18 14.25 -8.51
C VAL A 403 -16.46 13.74 -7.27
N ALA A 404 -15.36 13.00 -7.44
CA ALA A 404 -14.58 12.47 -6.34
C ALA A 404 -14.09 13.58 -5.38
N PHE A 405 -13.61 14.70 -5.92
CA PHE A 405 -13.20 15.85 -5.09
C PHE A 405 -14.34 16.41 -4.26
N ARG A 406 -15.56 16.54 -4.82
CA ARG A 406 -16.73 17.08 -4.11
C ARG A 406 -17.27 16.14 -3.04
N GLN A 407 -17.13 14.82 -3.20
CA GLN A 407 -17.62 13.83 -2.21
C GLN A 407 -16.96 14.00 -0.86
N ASN A 408 -15.65 14.23 -0.80
CA ASN A 408 -14.95 14.50 0.46
C ASN A 408 -13.70 15.37 0.23
N PRO A 409 -13.85 16.71 0.21
CA PRO A 409 -12.74 17.63 -0.04
C PRO A 409 -11.72 17.69 1.11
N ASN A 410 -12.01 17.05 2.24
CA ASN A 410 -11.15 17.02 3.44
C ASN A 410 -10.42 15.68 3.65
N SER A 411 -10.63 14.69 2.80
CA SER A 411 -9.93 13.41 2.87
C SER A 411 -8.45 13.58 2.51
N LEU A 412 -7.58 13.78 3.47
CA LEU A 412 -6.13 13.94 3.24
C LEU A 412 -5.51 12.74 2.52
N TYR A 413 -6.09 11.56 2.67
CA TYR A 413 -5.56 10.33 2.07
C TYR A 413 -5.78 10.26 0.55
N LEU A 414 -6.97 10.61 0.06
CA LEU A 414 -7.28 10.55 -1.38
C LEU A 414 -6.91 11.83 -2.12
N MET A 415 -6.73 12.94 -1.41
CA MET A 415 -6.42 14.23 -2.01
C MET A 415 -5.07 14.24 -2.74
N ASP A 416 -4.10 13.44 -2.33
CA ASP A 416 -2.84 13.28 -3.08
C ASP A 416 -3.08 12.64 -4.45
N GLY A 417 -3.84 11.55 -4.50
CA GLY A 417 -4.23 10.87 -5.74
C GLY A 417 -5.13 11.72 -6.63
N ILE A 418 -6.10 12.43 -6.04
CA ILE A 418 -6.97 13.36 -6.77
C ILE A 418 -6.14 14.50 -7.37
N GLY A 419 -5.26 15.12 -6.60
CA GLY A 419 -4.37 16.18 -7.08
C GLY A 419 -3.43 15.70 -8.18
N TYR A 420 -2.92 14.47 -8.05
CA TYR A 420 -2.11 13.81 -9.07
C TYR A 420 -2.87 13.69 -10.41
N ILE A 421 -4.07 13.13 -10.38
CA ILE A 421 -4.90 12.95 -11.58
C ILE A 421 -5.30 14.30 -12.16
N MET A 422 -5.76 15.26 -11.33
CA MET A 422 -6.10 16.62 -11.78
C MET A 422 -4.93 17.27 -12.52
N THR A 423 -3.69 17.18 -11.98
CA THR A 423 -2.50 17.75 -12.60
C THR A 423 -2.25 17.12 -13.98
N LEU A 424 -2.31 15.77 -14.08
CA LEU A 424 -2.10 15.06 -15.35
C LEU A 424 -3.23 15.31 -16.36
N LEU A 425 -4.42 15.70 -15.92
CA LEU A 425 -5.52 16.13 -16.75
C LEU A 425 -5.46 17.62 -17.16
N GLY A 426 -4.43 18.36 -16.70
CA GLY A 426 -4.22 19.76 -17.08
C GLY A 426 -4.81 20.79 -16.13
N GLU A 427 -5.23 20.40 -14.94
CA GLU A 427 -5.68 21.29 -13.86
C GLU A 427 -4.47 21.90 -13.13
N TRP A 428 -3.64 22.67 -13.87
CA TRP A 428 -2.31 23.09 -13.46
C TRP A 428 -2.27 24.01 -12.23
N GLU A 429 -3.38 24.62 -11.86
CA GLU A 429 -3.49 25.41 -10.63
C GLU A 429 -4.00 24.58 -9.47
N ARG A 430 -5.12 23.88 -9.66
CA ARG A 430 -5.81 23.12 -8.61
C ARG A 430 -5.04 21.87 -8.18
N GLY A 431 -4.59 21.08 -9.15
CA GLY A 431 -3.91 19.81 -8.89
C GLY A 431 -2.61 19.99 -8.08
N PRO A 432 -1.62 20.78 -8.56
CA PRO A 432 -0.38 21.00 -7.81
C PRO A 432 -0.59 21.70 -6.46
N ALA A 433 -1.55 22.63 -6.35
CA ALA A 433 -1.88 23.25 -5.07
C ALA A 433 -2.41 22.23 -4.06
N LEU A 434 -3.27 21.31 -4.50
CA LEU A 434 -3.81 20.24 -3.68
C LEU A 434 -2.69 19.29 -3.22
N ILE A 435 -1.83 18.84 -4.12
CA ILE A 435 -0.66 18.00 -3.79
C ILE A 435 0.22 18.69 -2.73
N ARG A 436 0.58 19.95 -2.94
CA ARG A 436 1.42 20.70 -1.98
C ARG A 436 0.74 20.87 -0.62
N LYS A 437 -0.59 21.05 -0.58
CA LYS A 437 -1.37 21.06 0.67
C LYS A 437 -1.24 19.73 1.41
N VAL A 438 -1.41 18.61 0.70
CA VAL A 438 -1.31 17.28 1.31
C VAL A 438 0.10 16.99 1.83
N ILE A 439 1.15 17.31 1.05
CA ILE A 439 2.56 17.14 1.47
C ILE A 439 2.84 17.85 2.80
N ARG A 440 2.26 19.06 3.01
CA ARG A 440 2.43 19.79 4.28
C ARG A 440 1.68 19.18 5.46
N LEU A 441 0.53 18.55 5.20
CA LEU A 441 -0.38 18.08 6.26
C LEU A 441 -0.22 16.59 6.58
N ASN A 442 0.22 15.79 5.61
CA ASN A 442 0.38 14.34 5.76
C ASN A 442 1.84 13.92 5.48
N PRO A 443 2.63 13.56 6.51
CA PRO A 443 4.00 13.10 6.31
C PRO A 443 4.10 11.76 5.57
N PHE A 444 2.98 11.02 5.47
CA PHE A 444 2.88 9.71 4.82
C PHE A 444 2.28 9.79 3.41
N TYR A 445 2.26 10.97 2.77
CA TYR A 445 1.73 11.14 1.43
C TYR A 445 2.42 10.22 0.40
N LYS A 446 1.71 9.87 -0.66
CA LYS A 446 2.21 8.96 -1.71
C LYS A 446 3.27 9.65 -2.57
N ARG A 447 4.47 9.10 -2.59
CA ARG A 447 5.62 9.69 -3.33
C ARG A 447 5.40 9.80 -4.84
N VAL A 448 4.45 9.06 -5.41
CA VAL A 448 4.12 9.16 -6.84
C VAL A 448 3.64 10.55 -7.28
N VAL A 449 3.13 11.38 -6.35
CA VAL A 449 2.69 12.75 -6.67
C VAL A 449 3.80 13.62 -7.23
N HIS A 450 5.06 13.31 -6.92
CA HIS A 450 6.21 14.02 -7.47
C HIS A 450 6.34 13.88 -8.99
N TYR A 451 5.80 12.82 -9.61
CA TYR A 451 5.75 12.73 -11.08
C TYR A 451 4.83 13.82 -11.68
N ALA A 452 3.69 14.09 -11.04
CA ALA A 452 2.78 15.14 -11.50
C ALA A 452 3.38 16.56 -11.28
N LEU A 453 4.02 16.79 -10.12
CA LEU A 453 4.73 18.05 -9.86
C LEU A 453 5.91 18.23 -10.81
N TRP A 454 6.63 17.17 -11.14
CA TRP A 454 7.68 17.18 -12.15
C TRP A 454 7.14 17.58 -13.53
N ALA A 455 6.01 17.02 -13.96
CA ALA A 455 5.38 17.37 -15.23
C ALA A 455 4.95 18.85 -15.26
N ASP A 456 4.40 19.39 -14.15
CA ASP A 456 4.07 20.81 -14.04
C ASP A 456 5.33 21.70 -14.11
N CYS A 457 6.44 21.28 -13.49
CA CYS A 457 7.71 22.00 -13.61
C CYS A 457 8.27 21.99 -15.04
N LEU A 458 8.14 20.88 -15.77
CA LEU A 458 8.51 20.82 -17.19
C LEU A 458 7.66 21.78 -18.03
N ARG A 459 6.34 21.79 -17.81
CA ARG A 459 5.42 22.73 -18.47
C ARG A 459 5.86 24.18 -18.25
N GLN A 460 6.26 24.53 -17.03
CA GLN A 460 6.76 25.86 -16.66
C GLN A 460 8.20 26.13 -17.10
N GLN A 461 8.86 25.17 -17.75
CA GLN A 461 10.29 25.23 -18.12
C GLN A 461 11.23 25.47 -16.93
N ASN A 462 10.81 25.08 -15.73
CA ASN A 462 11.63 25.21 -14.53
C ASN A 462 12.37 23.89 -14.26
N PHE A 463 13.44 23.67 -15.01
CA PHE A 463 14.15 22.39 -15.02
C PHE A 463 14.89 22.11 -13.71
N GLU A 464 15.32 23.14 -12.98
CA GLU A 464 15.89 22.98 -11.64
C GLU A 464 14.88 22.43 -10.64
N LYS A 465 13.65 22.98 -10.63
CA LYS A 465 12.58 22.42 -9.80
C LYS A 465 12.17 21.04 -10.27
N ALA A 466 12.10 20.80 -11.59
CA ALA A 466 11.83 19.47 -12.11
C ALA A 466 12.85 18.44 -11.59
N TRP A 467 14.14 18.78 -11.58
CA TRP A 467 15.17 17.92 -10.99
C TRP A 467 14.93 17.68 -9.49
N LEU A 468 14.60 18.73 -8.73
CA LEU A 468 14.32 18.60 -7.29
C LEU A 468 13.15 17.66 -7.02
N GLU A 469 12.07 17.72 -7.80
CA GLU A 469 10.95 16.79 -7.66
C GLU A 469 11.38 15.33 -7.85
N THR A 470 12.36 15.04 -8.71
CA THR A 470 12.86 13.67 -8.89
C THR A 470 13.56 13.10 -7.65
N THR A 471 14.04 13.96 -6.73
CA THR A 471 14.70 13.50 -5.49
C THR A 471 13.71 12.88 -4.50
N GLY A 472 12.42 13.25 -4.59
CA GLY A 472 11.33 12.67 -3.80
C GLY A 472 10.93 11.25 -4.24
N LEU A 473 11.31 10.83 -5.44
CA LEU A 473 10.95 9.54 -6.00
C LEU A 473 11.81 8.41 -5.41
N ARG A 474 11.20 7.23 -5.19
CA ARG A 474 11.85 6.07 -4.57
C ARG A 474 11.56 4.73 -5.26
N ARG A 475 11.31 4.74 -6.56
CA ARG A 475 10.96 3.55 -7.35
C ARG A 475 11.98 3.28 -8.45
N PRO A 476 13.22 2.84 -8.11
CA PRO A 476 14.25 2.53 -9.10
C PRO A 476 13.92 1.31 -9.99
N ASP A 477 12.90 0.54 -9.63
CA ASP A 477 12.42 -0.65 -10.31
C ASP A 477 11.45 -0.36 -11.47
N ILE A 478 10.95 0.88 -11.61
CA ILE A 478 10.10 1.28 -12.74
C ILE A 478 10.83 2.25 -13.65
N PHE A 479 10.60 2.11 -14.95
CA PHE A 479 11.28 2.92 -15.97
C PHE A 479 11.05 4.43 -15.83
N TRP A 480 9.96 4.87 -15.21
CA TRP A 480 9.68 6.27 -14.94
C TRP A 480 10.72 6.92 -14.01
N TYR A 481 11.33 6.17 -13.10
CA TYR A 481 12.33 6.71 -12.18
C TYR A 481 13.59 7.18 -12.91
N PRO A 482 14.31 6.35 -13.67
CA PRO A 482 15.46 6.81 -14.44
C PRO A 482 15.05 7.76 -15.58
N LEU A 483 13.86 7.60 -16.18
CA LEU A 483 13.35 8.50 -17.21
C LEU A 483 13.29 9.95 -16.73
N THR A 484 12.61 10.22 -15.62
CA THR A 484 12.43 11.58 -15.09
C THR A 484 13.77 12.23 -14.73
N LYS A 485 14.71 11.44 -14.19
CA LYS A 485 16.07 11.91 -13.87
C LYS A 485 16.89 12.20 -15.11
N ALA A 486 16.89 11.29 -16.09
CA ALA A 486 17.60 11.45 -17.36
C ALA A 486 17.10 12.70 -18.11
N THR A 487 15.77 12.86 -18.22
CA THR A 487 15.12 14.03 -18.82
C THR A 487 15.55 15.33 -18.13
N SER A 488 15.42 15.40 -16.80
CA SER A 488 15.72 16.62 -16.05
C SER A 488 17.19 17.01 -16.19
N LEU A 489 18.12 16.07 -16.09
CA LEU A 489 19.55 16.30 -16.23
C LEU A 489 19.93 16.68 -17.67
N GLY A 490 19.29 16.07 -18.67
CA GLY A 490 19.47 16.44 -20.08
C GLY A 490 19.04 17.88 -20.35
N LEU A 491 17.89 18.29 -19.84
CA LEU A 491 17.39 19.67 -19.98
C LEU A 491 18.26 20.70 -19.22
N LEU A 492 18.88 20.30 -18.12
CA LEU A 492 19.84 21.12 -17.36
C LEU A 492 21.26 21.17 -17.98
N GLY A 493 21.50 20.43 -19.06
CA GLY A 493 22.84 20.33 -19.65
C GLY A 493 23.83 19.45 -18.85
N ARG A 494 23.39 18.74 -17.80
CA ARG A 494 24.20 17.84 -16.97
C ARG A 494 24.31 16.45 -17.63
N ILE A 495 24.83 16.45 -18.86
CA ILE A 495 24.78 15.29 -19.77
C ILE A 495 25.47 14.04 -19.19
N GLY A 496 26.64 14.21 -18.55
CA GLY A 496 27.39 13.08 -17.97
C GLY A 496 26.60 12.31 -16.92
N GLU A 497 25.92 13.02 -16.03
CA GLU A 497 25.07 12.43 -15.01
C GLU A 497 23.79 11.84 -15.61
N GLY A 498 23.20 12.53 -16.59
CA GLY A 498 21.99 12.08 -17.29
C GLY A 498 22.20 10.76 -18.04
N LYS A 499 23.35 10.55 -18.66
CA LYS A 499 23.68 9.30 -19.38
C LYS A 499 23.62 8.06 -18.50
N ARG A 500 23.97 8.18 -17.21
CA ARG A 500 23.84 7.06 -16.26
C ARG A 500 22.38 6.62 -16.13
N TYR A 501 21.45 7.56 -15.95
CA TYR A 501 20.04 7.26 -15.86
C TYR A 501 19.44 6.84 -17.20
N ALA A 502 19.94 7.36 -18.31
CA ALA A 502 19.59 6.88 -19.64
C ALA A 502 19.93 5.38 -19.83
N THR A 503 21.09 4.95 -19.34
CA THR A 503 21.48 3.52 -19.34
C THR A 503 20.55 2.70 -18.43
N GLU A 504 20.25 3.17 -17.23
CA GLU A 504 19.31 2.51 -16.32
C GLU A 504 17.89 2.39 -16.94
N LEU A 505 17.42 3.43 -17.65
CA LEU A 505 16.15 3.42 -18.37
C LEU A 505 16.11 2.29 -19.43
N LEU A 506 17.14 2.21 -20.28
CA LEU A 506 17.21 1.20 -21.34
C LEU A 506 17.44 -0.22 -20.81
N GLN A 507 18.03 -0.36 -19.61
CA GLN A 507 18.11 -1.66 -18.94
C GLN A 507 16.73 -2.13 -18.42
N LEU A 508 15.92 -1.22 -17.87
CA LEU A 508 14.57 -1.52 -17.39
C LEU A 508 13.57 -1.69 -18.54
N LYS A 509 13.76 -0.95 -19.62
CA LYS A 509 12.87 -0.92 -20.79
C LYS A 509 13.68 -0.90 -22.08
N PRO A 510 14.19 -2.05 -22.55
CA PRO A 510 15.06 -2.12 -23.74
C PRO A 510 14.40 -1.60 -25.02
N ASP A 511 13.07 -1.77 -25.14
CA ASP A 511 12.24 -1.34 -26.27
C ASP A 511 11.76 0.13 -26.16
N PHE A 512 12.32 0.91 -25.20
CA PHE A 512 11.85 2.28 -24.95
C PHE A 512 12.07 3.21 -26.13
N ARG A 513 13.09 3.00 -26.96
CA ARG A 513 13.34 3.83 -28.15
C ARG A 513 12.19 3.74 -29.14
N GLU A 514 11.67 2.56 -29.38
CA GLU A 514 10.58 2.28 -30.33
C GLU A 514 9.19 2.64 -29.75
N ARG A 515 9.02 2.47 -28.45
CA ARG A 515 7.71 2.56 -27.79
C ARG A 515 7.57 3.76 -26.85
N GLY A 516 8.63 4.56 -26.71
CA GLY A 516 8.69 5.62 -25.71
C GLY A 516 7.54 6.62 -25.80
N ARG A 517 7.21 7.10 -27.00
CA ARG A 517 6.10 8.06 -27.19
C ARG A 517 4.75 7.46 -26.75
N ARG A 518 4.48 6.20 -27.08
CA ARG A 518 3.27 5.49 -26.64
C ARG A 518 3.23 5.34 -25.11
N LEU A 519 4.36 4.97 -24.48
CA LEU A 519 4.44 4.82 -23.02
C LEU A 519 4.28 6.14 -22.29
N LEU A 520 4.88 7.22 -22.80
CA LEU A 520 4.70 8.57 -22.28
C LEU A 520 3.24 9.00 -22.36
N GLY A 521 2.57 8.78 -23.50
CA GLY A 521 1.19 9.16 -23.75
C GLY A 521 0.16 8.52 -22.80
N ARG A 522 0.51 7.44 -22.09
CA ARG A 522 -0.38 6.87 -21.06
C ARG A 522 -0.58 7.83 -19.86
N TYR A 523 0.43 8.64 -19.53
CA TYR A 523 0.40 9.57 -18.42
C TYR A 523 0.46 11.04 -18.83
N ILE A 524 1.30 11.37 -19.81
CA ILE A 524 1.49 12.75 -20.29
C ILE A 524 0.53 12.96 -21.46
N LYS A 525 -0.49 13.80 -21.25
CA LYS A 525 -1.58 14.07 -22.20
C LYS A 525 -1.37 15.35 -23.01
N PHE A 526 -0.23 16.00 -22.86
CA PHE A 526 0.09 17.29 -23.47
C PHE A 526 1.40 17.15 -24.29
N ASP A 527 1.29 17.40 -25.59
CA ASP A 527 2.40 17.19 -26.53
C ASP A 527 3.62 18.06 -26.17
N ASP A 528 3.42 19.30 -25.74
CA ASP A 528 4.51 20.20 -25.35
C ASP A 528 5.31 19.67 -24.16
N ILE A 529 4.70 18.92 -23.25
CA ILE A 529 5.41 18.27 -22.13
C ILE A 529 6.10 17.00 -22.63
N ALA A 530 5.41 16.21 -23.46
CA ALA A 530 5.99 15.00 -24.05
C ALA A 530 7.24 15.33 -24.89
N ASP A 531 7.17 16.35 -25.70
CA ASP A 531 8.29 16.81 -26.53
C ASP A 531 9.48 17.29 -25.69
N ARG A 532 9.24 17.97 -24.54
CA ARG A 532 10.31 18.31 -23.60
C ARG A 532 10.94 17.10 -22.95
N VAL A 533 10.14 16.07 -22.63
CA VAL A 533 10.68 14.79 -22.13
C VAL A 533 11.60 14.18 -23.18
N ILE A 534 11.16 14.13 -24.43
CA ILE A 534 11.92 13.59 -25.55
C ILE A 534 13.20 14.42 -25.78
N GLU A 535 13.11 15.76 -25.80
CA GLU A 535 14.27 16.64 -25.90
C GLU A 535 15.32 16.35 -24.80
N GLY A 536 14.87 16.22 -23.55
CA GLY A 536 15.77 15.94 -22.44
C GLY A 536 16.44 14.57 -22.55
N LEU A 537 15.71 13.55 -23.01
CA LEU A 537 16.23 12.21 -23.24
C LEU A 537 17.19 12.16 -24.42
N ASP A 538 16.91 12.87 -25.51
CA ASP A 538 17.78 12.93 -26.68
C ASP A 538 19.15 13.52 -26.33
N LYS A 539 19.21 14.60 -25.54
CA LYS A 539 20.45 15.21 -25.05
C LYS A 539 21.34 14.24 -24.27
N VAL A 540 20.79 13.20 -23.67
CA VAL A 540 21.54 12.16 -22.93
C VAL A 540 21.69 10.86 -23.71
N GLY A 541 21.32 10.85 -24.99
CA GLY A 541 21.54 9.75 -25.94
C GLY A 541 20.41 8.69 -25.99
N VAL A 542 19.19 9.05 -25.58
CA VAL A 542 17.98 8.21 -25.77
C VAL A 542 17.07 8.90 -26.78
N THR A 543 17.32 8.63 -28.07
CA THR A 543 16.44 9.09 -29.15
C THR A 543 15.22 8.16 -29.22
N ILE A 544 14.04 8.74 -29.38
CA ILE A 544 12.76 8.04 -29.52
C ILE A 544 12.29 8.17 -30.96
N ASP A 545 11.96 7.06 -31.59
CA ASP A 545 11.51 6.97 -32.98
C ASP A 545 10.11 7.57 -33.17
#